data_443838973317a0a24e625c2f8c7e3b14
#
_entry.id   443838973317a0a24e625c2f8c7e3b14
#
_cell.length_a   1.000
_cell.length_b   1.000
_cell.length_c   1.000
_cell.angle_alpha   90.00
_cell.angle_beta   90.00
_cell.angle_gamma   90.00
#
_symmetry.space_group_name_H-M   'P 1'
#
loop_
_entity.id
_entity.type
_entity.pdbx_description
1 polymer ?
#
loop_
_entity_poly.entity_id
_entity_poly.type
_entity_poly.pdbx_seq_one_letter_code
_entity_poly.pdbx_strand_id
1 'polypeptide(L)'
;MGRASADKRPDNGGLPDIRSRAAVVLDARTGAEVYGKDADSVRAIASTTKIFVAMAVRKKGIELDGWTEISREDAKAAIGGSRTRLDIGQSFKNVDLLRAMLMSSDNRAPTALGRAAGMTPKQLIAAMNGVAKDLGLKKTRFTDTSGLRGNVSTAREMALALRAALTDPVLAEIMGTTTAEVRSKSNYARIQYNTTNVPMILGTYKVAGGKTGFTNAAGYCFITGATVKSRDYLFVFLGADGKETRFADFSRAARWLDEGAPGAKVAPRAAPAKGKRTATAGEAARVKVKAKGKARR
;
A
#
# COMPACT_ATOMS: atom_id res chain seq x y z
N MET A 1 -15.73 -41.71 26.35
CA MET A 1 -15.91 -40.67 25.34
C MET A 1 -15.71 -39.30 26.03
N GLY A 2 -14.47 -38.79 26.00
CA GLY A 2 -14.12 -37.48 26.58
C GLY A 2 -14.59 -36.36 25.69
N ARG A 3 -15.42 -35.46 26.23
CA ARG A 3 -15.75 -34.20 25.60
C ARG A 3 -14.48 -33.35 25.50
N ALA A 4 -14.06 -33.03 24.28
CA ALA A 4 -13.02 -32.06 24.04
C ALA A 4 -13.41 -30.74 24.76
N SER A 5 -12.54 -30.28 25.67
CA SER A 5 -12.68 -28.99 26.32
C SER A 5 -12.69 -27.91 25.25
N ALA A 6 -13.78 -27.18 25.13
CA ALA A 6 -13.84 -25.98 24.32
C ALA A 6 -12.72 -25.04 24.77
N ASP A 7 -11.78 -24.79 23.90
CA ASP A 7 -10.66 -23.87 24.08
C ASP A 7 -11.28 -22.49 24.44
N LYS A 8 -11.29 -22.16 25.74
CA LYS A 8 -11.77 -20.87 26.22
C LYS A 8 -10.78 -19.82 25.73
N ARG A 9 -11.09 -19.20 24.59
CA ARG A 9 -10.38 -18.01 24.13
C ARG A 9 -10.36 -17.01 25.27
N PRO A 10 -9.21 -16.37 25.57
CA PRO A 10 -9.17 -15.33 26.58
C PRO A 10 -10.23 -14.27 26.24
N ASP A 11 -10.98 -13.83 27.25
CA ASP A 11 -11.97 -12.76 27.09
C ASP A 11 -11.24 -11.42 26.83
N ASN A 12 -10.99 -11.14 25.56
CA ASN A 12 -10.39 -9.89 25.10
C ASN A 12 -11.43 -8.79 24.90
N GLY A 13 -12.58 -8.85 25.62
CA GLY A 13 -13.65 -7.86 25.45
C GLY A 13 -14.24 -7.84 24.04
N GLY A 14 -14.24 -8.98 23.35
CA GLY A 14 -14.72 -9.11 21.98
C GLY A 14 -13.72 -8.66 20.91
N LEU A 15 -12.52 -8.18 21.27
CA LEU A 15 -11.50 -7.75 20.30
C LEU A 15 -10.78 -8.95 19.63
N PRO A 16 -10.24 -8.77 18.41
CA PRO A 16 -9.51 -9.84 17.72
C PRO A 16 -8.18 -10.14 18.42
N ASP A 17 -7.81 -11.45 18.52
CA ASP A 17 -6.52 -11.91 19.05
C ASP A 17 -5.38 -11.64 18.06
N ILE A 18 -4.91 -10.40 17.98
CA ILE A 18 -3.80 -10.00 17.11
C ILE A 18 -2.47 -10.26 17.79
N ARG A 19 -1.62 -11.07 17.14
CA ARG A 19 -0.32 -11.52 17.66
C ARG A 19 0.85 -10.66 17.19
N SER A 20 0.69 -9.87 16.13
CA SER A 20 1.70 -8.87 15.75
C SER A 20 1.91 -7.87 16.88
N ARG A 21 3.14 -7.37 17.00
CA ARG A 21 3.54 -6.45 18.10
C ARG A 21 2.85 -5.08 17.99
N ALA A 22 2.57 -4.61 16.77
CA ALA A 22 1.77 -3.43 16.54
C ALA A 22 0.82 -3.67 15.37
N ALA A 23 -0.41 -3.18 15.49
CA ALA A 23 -1.41 -3.34 14.45
C ALA A 23 -2.39 -2.16 14.42
N VAL A 24 -3.00 -1.94 13.27
CA VAL A 24 -4.13 -1.02 13.12
C VAL A 24 -5.07 -1.51 12.03
N VAL A 25 -6.36 -1.28 12.23
CA VAL A 25 -7.38 -1.39 11.18
C VAL A 25 -8.06 -0.02 11.08
N LEU A 26 -7.99 0.59 9.89
CA LEU A 26 -8.65 1.85 9.59
C LEU A 26 -9.78 1.63 8.57
N ASP A 27 -10.89 2.33 8.72
CA ASP A 27 -11.85 2.51 7.64
C ASP A 27 -11.16 3.28 6.50
N ALA A 28 -11.09 2.71 5.30
CA ALA A 28 -10.31 3.28 4.20
C ALA A 28 -10.89 4.61 3.70
N ARG A 29 -12.22 4.79 3.80
CA ARG A 29 -12.91 6.00 3.35
C ARG A 29 -12.72 7.16 4.32
N THR A 30 -12.90 6.92 5.61
CA THR A 30 -12.88 7.96 6.64
C THR A 30 -11.51 8.16 7.28
N GLY A 31 -10.66 7.11 7.29
CA GLY A 31 -9.41 7.06 8.05
C GLY A 31 -9.64 6.81 9.54
N ALA A 32 -10.88 6.57 9.97
CA ALA A 32 -11.20 6.30 11.36
C ALA A 32 -10.59 4.96 11.82
N GLU A 33 -10.05 4.94 13.03
CA GLU A 33 -9.54 3.71 13.63
C GLU A 33 -10.70 2.85 14.12
N VAL A 34 -10.73 1.60 13.68
CA VAL A 34 -11.68 0.57 14.11
C VAL A 34 -11.02 -0.36 15.14
N TYR A 35 -9.73 -0.63 14.96
CA TYR A 35 -8.91 -1.41 15.88
C TYR A 35 -7.49 -0.84 15.95
N GLY A 36 -6.87 -0.83 17.13
CA GLY A 36 -5.50 -0.42 17.34
C GLY A 36 -4.83 -1.20 18.46
N LYS A 37 -3.62 -1.67 18.22
CA LYS A 37 -2.70 -2.26 19.18
C LYS A 37 -1.34 -1.63 18.97
N ASP A 38 -0.83 -0.88 19.93
CA ASP A 38 0.45 -0.17 19.83
C ASP A 38 0.62 0.56 18.48
N ALA A 39 -0.51 1.09 17.95
CA ALA A 39 -0.61 1.60 16.59
C ALA A 39 0.35 2.76 16.29
N ASP A 40 0.77 3.50 17.33
CA ASP A 40 1.67 4.65 17.23
C ASP A 40 3.10 4.37 17.70
N SER A 41 3.41 3.11 18.05
CA SER A 41 4.77 2.67 18.39
C SER A 41 5.65 2.64 17.15
N VAL A 42 6.82 3.31 17.22
CA VAL A 42 7.82 3.33 16.15
C VAL A 42 8.50 1.97 16.04
N ARG A 43 8.48 1.39 14.83
CA ARG A 43 9.03 0.08 14.55
C ARG A 43 9.75 0.04 13.22
N ALA A 44 10.73 -0.86 13.08
CA ALA A 44 11.27 -1.22 11.78
C ALA A 44 10.16 -1.83 10.90
N ILE A 45 10.15 -1.49 9.61
CA ILE A 45 9.05 -1.81 8.69
C ILE A 45 9.46 -2.70 7.53
N ALA A 46 10.74 -3.09 7.46
CA ALA A 46 11.28 -3.93 6.39
C ALA A 46 10.84 -3.47 4.99
N SER A 47 10.59 -4.40 4.08
CA SER A 47 10.23 -4.12 2.68
C SER A 47 8.86 -3.48 2.47
N THR A 48 8.06 -3.22 3.51
CA THR A 48 6.87 -2.35 3.34
C THR A 48 7.29 -0.92 2.99
N THR A 49 8.55 -0.54 3.25
CA THR A 49 9.24 0.66 2.73
C THR A 49 9.03 0.90 1.24
N LYS A 50 8.95 -0.17 0.43
CA LYS A 50 8.94 -0.09 -1.04
C LYS A 50 7.71 0.62 -1.61
N ILE A 51 6.61 0.74 -0.85
CA ILE A 51 5.49 1.59 -1.29
C ILE A 51 5.89 3.07 -1.37
N PHE A 52 6.82 3.53 -0.52
CA PHE A 52 7.32 4.92 -0.57
C PHE A 52 8.27 5.14 -1.74
N VAL A 53 9.07 4.14 -2.11
CA VAL A 53 9.85 4.19 -3.36
C VAL A 53 8.91 4.35 -4.54
N ALA A 54 7.88 3.51 -4.62
CA ALA A 54 6.90 3.57 -5.70
C ALA A 54 6.21 4.94 -5.78
N MET A 55 5.71 5.47 -4.67
CA MET A 55 5.11 6.81 -4.61
C MET A 55 6.11 7.91 -5.00
N ALA A 56 7.37 7.83 -4.55
CA ALA A 56 8.38 8.83 -4.85
C ALA A 56 8.72 8.90 -6.34
N VAL A 57 8.93 7.73 -6.99
CA VAL A 57 9.23 7.70 -8.43
C VAL A 57 8.02 8.07 -9.27
N ARG A 58 6.80 7.69 -8.86
CA ARG A 58 5.55 8.12 -9.50
C ARG A 58 5.37 9.64 -9.41
N LYS A 59 5.57 10.21 -8.23
CA LYS A 59 5.53 11.67 -8.01
C LYS A 59 6.58 12.41 -8.84
N LYS A 60 7.74 11.79 -9.11
CA LYS A 60 8.80 12.35 -9.95
C LYS A 60 8.47 12.25 -11.45
N GLY A 61 7.41 11.56 -11.83
CA GLY A 61 6.98 11.41 -13.22
C GLY A 61 7.78 10.37 -14.00
N ILE A 62 8.12 9.25 -13.37
CA ILE A 62 8.83 8.14 -14.03
C ILE A 62 8.09 7.70 -15.31
N GLU A 63 8.82 7.57 -16.42
CA GLU A 63 8.29 7.02 -17.66
C GLU A 63 8.10 5.51 -17.53
N LEU A 64 6.85 5.05 -17.52
CA LEU A 64 6.52 3.64 -17.24
C LEU A 64 7.00 2.68 -18.34
N ASP A 65 6.93 3.09 -19.59
CA ASP A 65 7.38 2.31 -20.75
C ASP A 65 8.88 2.45 -21.05
N GLY A 66 9.56 3.35 -20.35
CA GLY A 66 11.01 3.50 -20.41
C GLY A 66 11.74 2.24 -19.97
N TRP A 67 12.94 2.02 -20.49
CA TRP A 67 13.76 0.85 -20.19
C TRP A 67 14.93 1.22 -19.28
N THR A 68 15.14 0.44 -18.24
CA THR A 68 16.23 0.65 -17.28
C THR A 68 17.04 -0.62 -17.10
N GLU A 69 18.36 -0.49 -17.28
CA GLU A 69 19.32 -1.56 -17.03
C GLU A 69 19.56 -1.73 -15.54
N ILE A 70 19.67 -2.97 -15.09
CA ILE A 70 20.08 -3.32 -13.72
C ILE A 70 21.59 -3.19 -13.61
N SER A 71 22.05 -2.28 -12.77
CA SER A 71 23.48 -1.98 -12.60
C SER A 71 24.11 -2.78 -11.45
N ARG A 72 25.46 -2.72 -11.39
CA ARG A 72 26.22 -3.26 -10.24
C ARG A 72 25.90 -2.52 -8.94
N GLU A 73 25.57 -1.24 -9.00
CA GLU A 73 25.15 -0.41 -7.86
C GLU A 73 23.82 -0.90 -7.30
N ASP A 74 22.86 -1.29 -8.16
CA ASP A 74 21.58 -1.88 -7.73
C ASP A 74 21.82 -3.21 -7.01
N ALA A 75 22.78 -4.01 -7.49
CA ALA A 75 23.15 -5.26 -6.84
C ALA A 75 23.80 -5.02 -5.46
N LYS A 76 24.67 -4.00 -5.33
CA LYS A 76 25.28 -3.61 -4.05
C LYS A 76 24.21 -3.11 -3.05
N ALA A 77 23.26 -2.31 -3.50
CA ALA A 77 22.16 -1.81 -2.67
C ALA A 77 21.26 -2.94 -2.15
N ALA A 78 21.17 -4.05 -2.90
CA ALA A 78 20.35 -5.22 -2.57
C ALA A 78 21.02 -6.21 -1.58
N ILE A 79 22.30 -6.01 -1.22
CA ILE A 79 23.04 -6.91 -0.32
C ILE A 79 22.33 -7.01 1.04
N GLY A 80 22.13 -8.24 1.52
CA GLY A 80 21.41 -8.55 2.76
C GLY A 80 19.90 -8.72 2.57
N GLY A 81 19.39 -8.50 1.36
CA GLY A 81 17.99 -8.74 1.01
C GLY A 81 17.73 -10.16 0.48
N SER A 82 16.47 -10.43 0.16
CA SER A 82 16.05 -11.69 -0.50
C SER A 82 16.65 -11.80 -1.91
N ARG A 83 16.71 -13.04 -2.41
CA ARG A 83 17.18 -13.32 -3.78
C ARG A 83 16.40 -12.50 -4.81
N THR A 84 17.12 -11.87 -5.71
CA THR A 84 16.56 -11.15 -6.87
C THR A 84 16.61 -12.02 -8.13
N ARG A 85 15.75 -11.71 -9.10
CA ARG A 85 15.71 -12.33 -10.43
C ARG A 85 16.00 -11.33 -11.55
N LEU A 86 16.31 -10.09 -11.19
CA LEU A 86 16.71 -9.04 -12.11
C LEU A 86 18.24 -9.10 -12.26
N ASP A 87 18.75 -9.69 -13.33
CA ASP A 87 20.18 -9.86 -13.55
C ASP A 87 20.87 -8.56 -13.96
N ILE A 88 22.14 -8.39 -13.53
CA ILE A 88 22.97 -7.24 -13.90
C ILE A 88 23.18 -7.23 -15.41
N GLY A 89 23.11 -6.04 -16.02
CA GLY A 89 23.23 -5.84 -17.46
C GLY A 89 21.94 -6.12 -18.25
N GLN A 90 20.89 -6.63 -17.60
CA GLN A 90 19.59 -6.80 -18.22
C GLN A 90 18.75 -5.53 -18.06
N SER A 91 18.02 -5.14 -19.10
CA SER A 91 17.11 -4.00 -19.08
C SER A 91 15.65 -4.46 -19.01
N PHE A 92 14.86 -3.77 -18.21
CA PHE A 92 13.44 -4.03 -18.01
C PHE A 92 12.63 -2.74 -18.15
N LYS A 93 11.36 -2.85 -18.54
CA LYS A 93 10.46 -1.70 -18.48
C LYS A 93 10.32 -1.21 -17.05
N ASN A 94 10.18 0.09 -16.85
CA ASN A 94 10.04 0.67 -15.52
C ASN A 94 8.76 0.18 -14.79
N VAL A 95 7.66 -0.04 -15.52
CA VAL A 95 6.45 -0.67 -14.97
C VAL A 95 6.73 -2.11 -14.49
N ASP A 96 7.60 -2.84 -15.18
CA ASP A 96 7.98 -4.21 -14.79
C ASP A 96 8.91 -4.22 -13.57
N LEU A 97 9.77 -3.22 -13.43
CA LEU A 97 10.55 -3.02 -12.21
C LEU A 97 9.64 -2.69 -11.01
N LEU A 98 8.57 -1.90 -11.22
CA LEU A 98 7.54 -1.67 -10.18
C LEU A 98 6.84 -2.98 -9.81
N ARG A 99 6.48 -3.84 -10.79
CA ARG A 99 5.90 -5.18 -10.56
C ARG A 99 6.84 -6.06 -9.74
N ALA A 100 8.10 -6.19 -10.16
CA ALA A 100 9.11 -6.95 -9.43
C ALA A 100 9.27 -6.48 -7.97
N MET A 101 9.29 -5.16 -7.76
CA MET A 101 9.44 -4.53 -6.44
C MET A 101 8.22 -4.73 -5.56
N LEU A 102 7.03 -4.44 -6.05
CA LEU A 102 5.81 -4.42 -5.22
C LEU A 102 5.23 -5.82 -5.00
N MET A 103 5.21 -6.68 -6.02
CA MET A 103 4.64 -8.02 -5.93
C MET A 103 5.56 -9.01 -5.18
N SER A 104 6.83 -9.10 -5.60
CA SER A 104 7.78 -10.08 -5.06
C SER A 104 8.92 -9.47 -4.24
N SER A 105 8.86 -8.17 -4.00
CA SER A 105 9.83 -7.48 -3.12
C SER A 105 11.27 -7.49 -3.63
N ASP A 106 11.51 -7.54 -4.96
CA ASP A 106 12.85 -7.49 -5.51
C ASP A 106 13.64 -6.30 -4.98
N ASN A 107 14.91 -6.53 -4.58
CA ASN A 107 15.73 -5.53 -3.89
C ASN A 107 16.66 -4.75 -4.83
N ARG A 108 16.79 -5.14 -6.11
CA ARG A 108 17.51 -4.36 -7.13
C ARG A 108 16.62 -3.29 -7.76
N ALA A 109 15.32 -3.54 -7.82
CA ALA A 109 14.36 -2.65 -8.44
C ALA A 109 14.28 -1.23 -7.80
N PRO A 110 14.37 -1.04 -6.47
CA PRO A 110 14.26 0.30 -5.87
C PRO A 110 15.23 1.32 -6.42
N THR A 111 16.52 1.00 -6.45
CA THR A 111 17.57 1.93 -6.93
C THR A 111 17.53 2.08 -8.43
N ALA A 112 17.23 1.02 -9.18
CA ALA A 112 17.03 1.07 -10.63
C ALA A 112 15.88 2.04 -10.99
N LEU A 113 14.72 1.94 -10.31
CA LEU A 113 13.61 2.87 -10.47
C LEU A 113 13.98 4.31 -10.08
N GLY A 114 14.79 4.49 -9.02
CA GLY A 114 15.32 5.80 -8.65
C GLY A 114 16.13 6.43 -9.79
N ARG A 115 17.05 5.68 -10.41
CA ARG A 115 17.84 6.13 -11.58
C ARG A 115 16.95 6.42 -12.78
N ALA A 116 15.96 5.55 -13.05
CA ALA A 116 14.98 5.78 -14.11
C ALA A 116 14.22 7.10 -13.94
N ALA A 117 13.97 7.51 -12.70
CA ALA A 117 13.35 8.79 -12.36
C ALA A 117 14.36 9.95 -12.23
N GLY A 118 15.63 9.77 -12.67
CA GLY A 118 16.67 10.80 -12.61
C GLY A 118 17.19 11.11 -11.21
N MET A 119 17.10 10.15 -10.27
CA MET A 119 17.51 10.34 -8.88
C MET A 119 18.69 9.43 -8.51
N THR A 120 19.68 10.00 -7.83
CA THR A 120 20.67 9.21 -7.10
C THR A 120 20.03 8.49 -5.90
N PRO A 121 20.66 7.45 -5.32
CA PRO A 121 20.12 6.78 -4.12
C PRO A 121 19.84 7.74 -2.97
N LYS A 122 20.69 8.74 -2.75
CA LYS A 122 20.49 9.79 -1.72
C LYS A 122 19.26 10.65 -2.01
N GLN A 123 19.08 11.04 -3.28
CA GLN A 123 17.91 11.82 -3.70
C GLN A 123 16.63 11.01 -3.61
N LEU A 124 16.66 9.71 -3.92
CA LEU A 124 15.52 8.83 -3.77
C LEU A 124 15.10 8.71 -2.29
N ILE A 125 16.06 8.51 -1.37
CA ILE A 125 15.77 8.49 0.07
C ILE A 125 15.18 9.85 0.53
N ALA A 126 15.72 10.97 0.06
CA ALA A 126 15.18 12.29 0.34
C ALA A 126 13.75 12.44 -0.19
N ALA A 127 13.46 11.95 -1.41
CA ALA A 127 12.13 11.94 -2.00
C ALA A 127 11.14 11.08 -1.21
N MET A 128 11.55 9.89 -0.74
CA MET A 128 10.74 9.04 0.14
C MET A 128 10.38 9.74 1.46
N ASN A 129 11.36 10.40 2.10
CA ASN A 129 11.11 11.22 3.29
C ASN A 129 10.22 12.44 2.98
N GLY A 130 10.36 13.01 1.77
CA GLY A 130 9.47 14.05 1.26
C GLY A 130 8.01 13.56 1.16
N VAL A 131 7.78 12.38 0.59
CA VAL A 131 6.44 11.76 0.55
C VAL A 131 5.89 11.56 1.96
N ALA A 132 6.69 11.07 2.91
CA ALA A 132 6.25 10.91 4.29
C ALA A 132 5.84 12.26 4.91
N LYS A 133 6.62 13.32 4.68
CA LYS A 133 6.31 14.69 5.13
C LYS A 133 5.01 15.21 4.54
N ASP A 134 4.80 15.06 3.23
CA ASP A 134 3.60 15.53 2.53
C ASP A 134 2.32 14.82 3.02
N LEU A 135 2.45 13.55 3.44
CA LEU A 135 1.37 12.78 4.05
C LEU A 135 1.21 13.05 5.56
N GLY A 136 2.03 13.93 6.15
CA GLY A 136 1.97 14.26 7.58
C GLY A 136 2.48 13.16 8.50
N LEU A 137 3.30 12.22 8.01
CA LEU A 137 3.80 11.06 8.76
C LEU A 137 5.02 11.47 9.60
N LYS A 138 4.80 11.86 10.83
CA LYS A 138 5.82 12.48 11.70
C LYS A 138 6.84 11.49 12.27
N LYS A 139 6.48 10.21 12.36
CA LYS A 139 7.30 9.13 12.94
C LYS A 139 7.93 8.22 11.87
N THR A 140 7.64 8.46 10.58
CA THR A 140 8.19 7.71 9.45
C THR A 140 9.52 8.30 9.01
N ARG A 141 10.55 7.45 8.88
CA ARG A 141 11.89 7.86 8.45
C ARG A 141 12.54 6.78 7.60
N PHE A 142 13.20 7.20 6.52
CA PHE A 142 13.93 6.33 5.60
C PHE A 142 15.42 6.67 5.59
N THR A 143 16.26 5.63 5.64
CA THR A 143 17.72 5.66 5.55
C THR A 143 18.25 4.79 4.43
N ASP A 144 17.40 3.91 3.85
CA ASP A 144 17.67 3.11 2.66
C ASP A 144 16.40 2.94 1.81
N THR A 145 16.57 2.41 0.60
CA THR A 145 15.50 2.29 -0.41
C THR A 145 14.72 0.98 -0.35
N SER A 146 15.15 0.01 0.47
CA SER A 146 14.63 -1.37 0.44
C SER A 146 14.02 -1.84 1.76
N GLY A 147 14.28 -1.11 2.87
CA GLY A 147 13.87 -1.49 4.22
C GLY A 147 14.81 -2.49 4.90
N LEU A 148 16.08 -2.54 4.47
CA LEU A 148 17.10 -3.41 5.03
C LEU A 148 17.85 -2.78 6.20
N ARG A 149 17.86 -1.44 6.31
CA ARG A 149 18.72 -0.70 7.25
C ARG A 149 18.00 0.53 7.83
N GLY A 150 17.42 0.38 9.03
CA GLY A 150 17.00 1.52 9.85
C GLY A 150 15.73 2.27 9.43
N ASN A 151 14.99 1.82 8.44
CA ASN A 151 13.70 2.41 8.08
C ASN A 151 12.67 2.11 9.15
N VAL A 152 11.99 3.14 9.62
CA VAL A 152 10.99 3.04 10.69
C VAL A 152 9.71 3.77 10.34
N SER A 153 8.61 3.31 10.94
CA SER A 153 7.30 3.95 10.89
C SER A 153 6.44 3.42 12.04
N THR A 154 5.16 3.77 12.05
CA THR A 154 4.14 3.21 12.93
C THR A 154 3.08 2.46 12.13
N ALA A 155 2.30 1.60 12.78
CA ALA A 155 1.22 0.89 12.08
C ALA A 155 0.20 1.90 11.51
N ARG A 156 -0.14 2.93 12.26
CA ARG A 156 -1.04 4.01 11.80
C ARG A 156 -0.51 4.74 10.58
N GLU A 157 0.75 5.17 10.61
CA GLU A 157 1.35 5.92 9.50
C GLU A 157 1.50 5.04 8.25
N MET A 158 1.79 3.74 8.41
CA MET A 158 1.82 2.79 7.30
C MET A 158 0.44 2.56 6.67
N ALA A 159 -0.65 2.62 7.46
CA ALA A 159 -2.01 2.55 6.91
C ALA A 159 -2.34 3.81 6.07
N LEU A 160 -1.96 4.99 6.54
CA LEU A 160 -2.13 6.24 5.78
C LEU A 160 -1.30 6.24 4.49
N ALA A 161 -0.06 5.74 4.55
CA ALA A 161 0.79 5.57 3.37
C ALA A 161 0.20 4.58 2.36
N LEU A 162 -0.31 3.44 2.81
CA LEU A 162 -0.98 2.47 1.95
C LEU A 162 -2.22 3.07 1.29
N ARG A 163 -3.03 3.82 2.05
CA ARG A 163 -4.18 4.55 1.51
C ARG A 163 -3.77 5.47 0.36
N ALA A 164 -2.73 6.27 0.57
CA ALA A 164 -2.21 7.16 -0.46
C ALA A 164 -1.67 6.39 -1.68
N ALA A 165 -0.93 5.30 -1.48
CA ALA A 165 -0.42 4.48 -2.57
C ALA A 165 -1.54 3.85 -3.41
N LEU A 166 -2.65 3.43 -2.78
CA LEU A 166 -3.81 2.84 -3.48
C LEU A 166 -4.66 3.87 -4.25
N THR A 167 -4.42 5.18 -4.09
CA THR A 167 -5.07 6.21 -4.92
C THR A 167 -4.37 6.41 -6.27
N ASP A 168 -3.11 5.99 -6.43
CA ASP A 168 -2.45 5.95 -7.75
C ASP A 168 -2.93 4.70 -8.50
N PRO A 169 -3.60 4.83 -9.65
CA PRO A 169 -4.19 3.70 -10.36
C PRO A 169 -3.16 2.67 -10.81
N VAL A 170 -1.94 3.09 -11.15
CA VAL A 170 -0.85 2.18 -11.54
C VAL A 170 -0.37 1.36 -10.35
N LEU A 171 -0.19 2.00 -9.19
CA LEU A 171 0.24 1.30 -7.98
C LEU A 171 -0.86 0.37 -7.45
N ALA A 172 -2.13 0.79 -7.52
CA ALA A 172 -3.27 -0.03 -7.12
C ALA A 172 -3.38 -1.28 -8.01
N GLU A 173 -3.27 -1.13 -9.34
CA GLU A 173 -3.26 -2.25 -10.29
C GLU A 173 -2.14 -3.25 -9.95
N ILE A 174 -0.89 -2.77 -9.83
CA ILE A 174 0.28 -3.63 -9.58
C ILE A 174 0.14 -4.35 -8.22
N MET A 175 -0.24 -3.63 -7.15
CA MET A 175 -0.41 -4.22 -5.82
C MET A 175 -1.62 -5.16 -5.73
N GLY A 176 -2.61 -5.01 -6.61
CA GLY A 176 -3.78 -5.86 -6.75
C GLY A 176 -3.60 -7.04 -7.71
N THR A 177 -2.43 -7.17 -8.35
CA THR A 177 -2.12 -8.25 -9.29
C THR A 177 -1.52 -9.46 -8.56
N THR A 178 -2.06 -10.66 -8.85
CA THR A 178 -1.56 -11.92 -8.26
C THR A 178 -0.35 -12.48 -8.97
N THR A 179 -0.30 -12.37 -10.29
CA THR A 179 0.77 -12.91 -11.14
C THR A 179 1.04 -11.96 -12.31
N ALA A 180 2.30 -11.70 -12.60
CA ALA A 180 2.73 -10.92 -13.77
C ALA A 180 3.98 -11.54 -14.41
N GLU A 181 4.06 -11.48 -15.72
CA GLU A 181 5.26 -11.82 -16.48
C GLU A 181 6.03 -10.53 -16.79
N VAL A 182 7.31 -10.54 -16.51
CA VAL A 182 8.27 -9.47 -16.79
C VAL A 182 9.28 -9.97 -17.80
N ARG A 183 9.61 -9.13 -18.79
CA ARG A 183 10.54 -9.52 -19.87
C ARG A 183 11.76 -8.64 -19.91
N SER A 184 12.91 -9.25 -20.03
CA SER A 184 14.16 -8.55 -20.33
C SER A 184 14.21 -8.13 -21.79
N LYS A 185 14.80 -6.96 -22.07
CA LYS A 185 14.98 -6.43 -23.42
C LYS A 185 16.05 -7.21 -24.20
N SER A 186 17.13 -7.62 -23.53
CA SER A 186 18.34 -8.11 -24.19
C SER A 186 18.24 -9.57 -24.63
N ASN A 187 17.64 -10.44 -23.82
CA ASN A 187 17.58 -11.88 -24.07
C ASN A 187 16.15 -12.43 -24.08
N TYR A 188 15.14 -11.54 -23.98
CA TYR A 188 13.73 -11.91 -23.92
C TYR A 188 13.38 -12.90 -22.80
N ALA A 189 14.27 -13.03 -21.78
CA ALA A 189 14.02 -13.89 -20.65
C ALA A 189 12.73 -13.48 -19.95
N ARG A 190 11.88 -14.47 -19.71
CA ARG A 190 10.58 -14.30 -19.03
C ARG A 190 10.74 -14.61 -17.55
N ILE A 191 10.35 -13.68 -16.71
CA ILE A 191 10.36 -13.83 -15.28
C ILE A 191 8.94 -13.70 -14.78
N GLN A 192 8.37 -14.78 -14.24
CA GLN A 192 7.05 -14.74 -13.62
C GLN A 192 7.18 -14.28 -12.18
N TYR A 193 6.54 -13.17 -11.84
CA TYR A 193 6.40 -12.66 -10.48
C TYR A 193 5.02 -12.99 -9.92
N ASN A 194 5.01 -13.61 -8.74
CA ASN A 194 3.78 -13.87 -7.98
C ASN A 194 3.74 -12.94 -6.77
N THR A 195 2.54 -12.52 -6.40
CA THR A 195 2.36 -11.73 -5.20
C THR A 195 2.77 -12.48 -3.94
N THR A 196 3.31 -11.76 -2.97
CA THR A 196 3.55 -12.28 -1.62
C THR A 196 2.37 -12.08 -0.67
N ASN A 197 1.27 -11.51 -1.15
CA ASN A 197 0.05 -11.26 -0.40
C ASN A 197 -0.83 -12.54 -0.38
N VAL A 198 -0.60 -13.42 0.60
CA VAL A 198 -1.31 -14.70 0.73
C VAL A 198 -2.83 -14.52 0.80
N PRO A 199 -3.40 -13.58 1.58
CA PRO A 199 -4.85 -13.34 1.57
C PRO A 199 -5.44 -13.07 0.20
N MET A 200 -4.71 -12.41 -0.71
CA MET A 200 -5.14 -12.19 -2.09
C MET A 200 -5.19 -13.50 -2.88
N ILE A 201 -4.22 -14.39 -2.67
CA ILE A 201 -4.19 -15.71 -3.35
C ILE A 201 -5.33 -16.59 -2.86
N LEU A 202 -5.64 -16.56 -1.56
CA LEU A 202 -6.70 -17.35 -0.95
C LEU A 202 -8.10 -16.89 -1.37
N GLY A 203 -8.27 -15.60 -1.72
CA GLY A 203 -9.52 -15.06 -2.25
C GLY A 203 -10.71 -15.04 -1.26
N THR A 204 -10.49 -15.26 0.04
CA THR A 204 -11.57 -15.25 1.05
C THR A 204 -12.21 -13.87 1.19
N TYR A 205 -11.42 -12.82 1.01
CA TYR A 205 -11.86 -11.44 0.98
C TYR A 205 -11.36 -10.76 -0.30
N LYS A 206 -12.09 -9.76 -0.79
CA LYS A 206 -11.63 -8.96 -1.92
C LYS A 206 -10.48 -8.05 -1.43
N VAL A 207 -9.26 -8.37 -1.83
CA VAL A 207 -8.05 -7.63 -1.47
C VAL A 207 -7.73 -6.62 -2.56
N ALA A 208 -7.61 -5.35 -2.20
CA ALA A 208 -7.28 -4.25 -3.11
C ALA A 208 -5.78 -4.21 -3.45
N GLY A 209 -4.93 -4.74 -2.57
CA GLY A 209 -3.50 -4.74 -2.73
C GLY A 209 -2.77 -4.59 -1.41
N GLY A 210 -1.44 -4.71 -1.44
CA GLY A 210 -0.66 -4.57 -0.22
C GLY A 210 0.81 -4.91 -0.40
N LYS A 211 1.54 -4.98 0.73
CA LYS A 211 2.97 -5.29 0.74
C LYS A 211 3.36 -6.08 1.98
N THR A 212 4.23 -7.05 1.78
CA THR A 212 4.88 -7.80 2.87
C THR A 212 6.29 -7.28 3.12
N GLY A 213 6.81 -7.52 4.31
CA GLY A 213 8.20 -7.27 4.67
C GLY A 213 8.70 -8.24 5.72
N PHE A 214 10.01 -8.46 5.75
CA PHE A 214 10.70 -9.19 6.79
C PHE A 214 12.16 -8.75 6.88
N THR A 215 12.62 -8.50 8.08
CA THR A 215 14.02 -8.50 8.52
C THR A 215 14.05 -8.98 9.96
N ASN A 216 15.20 -9.44 10.44
CA ASN A 216 15.33 -9.87 11.85
C ASN A 216 14.94 -8.73 12.82
N ALA A 217 15.27 -7.49 12.50
CA ALA A 217 14.93 -6.32 13.33
C ALA A 217 13.43 -5.96 13.29
N ALA A 218 12.76 -6.13 12.14
CA ALA A 218 11.36 -5.77 11.96
C ALA A 218 10.39 -6.88 12.39
N GLY A 219 10.81 -8.15 12.35
CA GLY A 219 9.90 -9.28 12.33
C GLY A 219 9.12 -9.33 11.02
N TYR A 220 8.06 -10.11 10.97
CA TYR A 220 7.19 -10.17 9.79
C TYR A 220 6.20 -9.02 9.78
N CYS A 221 6.17 -8.27 8.69
CA CYS A 221 5.29 -7.14 8.47
C CYS A 221 4.32 -7.42 7.31
N PHE A 222 3.09 -6.94 7.43
CA PHE A 222 2.07 -7.03 6.39
C PHE A 222 1.17 -5.81 6.42
N ILE A 223 0.97 -5.19 5.27
CA ILE A 223 0.03 -4.09 5.06
C ILE A 223 -0.87 -4.44 3.88
N THR A 224 -2.18 -4.25 4.00
CA THR A 224 -3.12 -4.58 2.91
C THR A 224 -4.41 -3.79 3.03
N GLY A 225 -5.03 -3.49 1.88
CA GLY A 225 -6.39 -3.01 1.79
C GLY A 225 -7.32 -4.17 1.42
N ALA A 226 -8.46 -4.28 2.07
CA ALA A 226 -9.46 -5.30 1.73
C ALA A 226 -10.88 -4.85 2.05
N THR A 227 -11.85 -5.41 1.31
CA THR A 227 -13.29 -5.20 1.52
C THR A 227 -13.85 -6.28 2.44
N VAL A 228 -14.51 -5.87 3.52
CA VAL A 228 -15.26 -6.74 4.45
C VAL A 228 -16.67 -6.15 4.62
N LYS A 229 -17.72 -6.95 4.42
CA LYS A 229 -19.12 -6.49 4.46
C LYS A 229 -19.37 -5.19 3.67
N SER A 230 -18.89 -5.15 2.42
CA SER A 230 -19.08 -4.00 1.52
C SER A 230 -18.43 -2.69 2.00
N ARG A 231 -17.47 -2.76 2.92
CA ARG A 231 -16.65 -1.63 3.39
C ARG A 231 -15.18 -1.93 3.17
N ASP A 232 -14.45 -0.91 2.76
CA ASP A 232 -13.01 -1.02 2.53
C ASP A 232 -12.25 -0.63 3.80
N TYR A 233 -11.31 -1.47 4.19
CA TYR A 233 -10.47 -1.30 5.36
C TYR A 233 -8.99 -1.40 4.98
N LEU A 234 -8.16 -0.72 5.75
CA LEU A 234 -6.71 -0.82 5.70
C LEU A 234 -6.23 -1.58 6.93
N PHE A 235 -5.49 -2.63 6.70
CA PHE A 235 -4.94 -3.50 7.73
C PHE A 235 -3.42 -3.37 7.75
N VAL A 236 -2.84 -3.15 8.91
CA VAL A 236 -1.40 -3.13 9.12
C VAL A 236 -1.03 -3.98 10.31
N PHE A 237 -0.08 -4.87 10.10
CA PHE A 237 0.50 -5.76 11.12
C PHE A 237 2.02 -5.65 11.05
N LEU A 238 2.65 -5.22 12.14
CA LEU A 238 4.10 -5.03 12.23
C LEU A 238 4.67 -5.88 13.36
N GLY A 239 5.78 -6.55 13.07
CA GLY A 239 6.53 -7.30 14.08
C GLY A 239 5.86 -8.60 14.51
N ALA A 240 5.23 -9.33 13.60
CA ALA A 240 4.80 -10.69 13.88
C ALA A 240 6.01 -11.61 14.00
N ASP A 241 5.95 -12.57 14.93
CA ASP A 241 7.07 -13.51 15.18
C ASP A 241 7.17 -14.63 14.13
N GLY A 242 6.06 -14.92 13.42
CA GLY A 242 5.99 -15.95 12.37
C GLY A 242 5.55 -15.42 11.02
N LYS A 243 6.04 -16.06 9.95
CA LYS A 243 5.66 -15.72 8.58
C LYS A 243 4.14 -15.80 8.38
N GLU A 244 3.52 -16.84 8.86
CA GLU A 244 2.07 -17.09 8.72
C GLU A 244 1.25 -16.29 9.74
N THR A 245 1.85 -15.90 10.87
CA THR A 245 1.18 -15.16 11.95
C THR A 245 0.60 -13.85 11.45
N ARG A 246 1.33 -13.08 10.61
CA ARG A 246 0.85 -11.82 10.02
C ARG A 246 -0.38 -11.98 9.12
N PHE A 247 -0.50 -13.13 8.43
CA PHE A 247 -1.67 -13.44 7.59
C PHE A 247 -2.83 -13.97 8.43
N ALA A 248 -2.53 -14.75 9.48
CA ALA A 248 -3.52 -15.17 10.46
C ALA A 248 -4.11 -13.96 11.23
N ASP A 249 -3.29 -12.93 11.51
CA ASP A 249 -3.76 -11.68 12.09
C ASP A 249 -4.76 -10.97 11.17
N PHE A 250 -4.47 -10.91 9.87
CA PHE A 250 -5.44 -10.40 8.88
C PHE A 250 -6.75 -11.20 8.93
N SER A 251 -6.67 -12.54 8.90
CA SER A 251 -7.86 -13.38 8.92
C SER A 251 -8.68 -13.20 10.19
N ARG A 252 -8.03 -13.05 11.36
CA ARG A 252 -8.70 -12.77 12.64
C ARG A 252 -9.37 -11.40 12.64
N ALA A 253 -8.68 -10.36 12.17
CA ALA A 253 -9.23 -9.01 12.09
C ALA A 253 -10.39 -8.91 11.08
N ALA A 254 -10.24 -9.53 9.91
CA ALA A 254 -11.28 -9.53 8.87
C ALA A 254 -12.53 -10.29 9.32
N ARG A 255 -12.37 -11.47 9.95
CA ARG A 255 -13.47 -12.22 10.55
C ARG A 255 -14.18 -11.44 11.65
N TRP A 256 -13.42 -10.79 12.54
CA TRP A 256 -13.95 -9.94 13.59
C TRP A 256 -14.82 -8.79 13.03
N LEU A 257 -14.37 -8.14 11.96
CA LEU A 257 -15.18 -7.14 11.24
C LEU A 257 -16.44 -7.76 10.63
N ASP A 258 -16.32 -8.97 10.07
CA ASP A 258 -17.43 -9.70 9.48
C ASP A 258 -18.47 -10.12 10.53
N GLU A 259 -18.06 -10.41 11.75
CA GLU A 259 -18.91 -10.69 12.91
C GLU A 259 -19.51 -9.41 13.54
N GLY A 260 -19.26 -8.22 13.00
CA GLY A 260 -19.81 -6.94 13.47
C GLY A 260 -18.91 -6.18 14.43
N ALA A 261 -17.63 -6.58 14.53
CA ALA A 261 -16.60 -5.91 15.32
C ALA A 261 -17.01 -5.68 16.81
N PRO A 262 -17.36 -6.73 17.55
CA PRO A 262 -17.76 -6.60 18.94
C PRO A 262 -16.63 -5.97 19.76
N GLY A 263 -16.95 -5.05 20.67
CA GLY A 263 -15.96 -4.34 21.49
C GLY A 263 -15.17 -3.24 20.77
N ALA A 264 -15.43 -2.98 19.47
CA ALA A 264 -14.80 -1.88 18.76
C ALA A 264 -15.18 -0.54 19.40
N LYS A 265 -14.19 0.32 19.62
CA LYS A 265 -14.45 1.74 19.88
C LYS A 265 -14.93 2.36 18.57
N VAL A 266 -16.25 2.40 18.36
CA VAL A 266 -16.83 3.08 17.20
C VAL A 266 -16.58 4.57 17.42
N ALA A 267 -15.64 5.16 16.69
CA ALA A 267 -15.59 6.61 16.59
C ALA A 267 -16.97 7.11 16.13
N PRO A 268 -17.53 8.18 16.72
CA PRO A 268 -18.83 8.67 16.33
C PRO A 268 -18.84 8.91 14.84
N ARG A 269 -19.83 8.36 14.16
CA ARG A 269 -20.03 8.46 12.72
C ARG A 269 -20.00 9.94 12.37
N ALA A 270 -18.98 10.42 11.66
CA ALA A 270 -18.97 11.77 11.14
C ALA A 270 -20.29 11.96 10.38
N ALA A 271 -21.09 12.95 10.83
CA ALA A 271 -22.35 13.26 10.18
C ALA A 271 -22.09 13.42 8.67
N PRO A 272 -22.98 12.93 7.80
CA PRO A 272 -22.82 13.13 6.37
C PRO A 272 -22.65 14.62 6.14
N ALA A 273 -21.57 15.01 5.47
CA ALA A 273 -21.33 16.41 5.10
C ALA A 273 -22.61 16.90 4.45
N LYS A 274 -23.24 17.94 5.02
CA LYS A 274 -24.43 18.57 4.46
C LYS A 274 -24.07 18.95 3.03
N GLY A 275 -24.58 18.21 2.06
CA GLY A 275 -24.44 18.54 0.65
C GLY A 275 -24.94 19.97 0.48
N LYS A 276 -24.10 20.86 0.02
CA LYS A 276 -24.54 22.16 -0.48
C LYS A 276 -25.59 21.86 -1.54
N ARG A 277 -26.86 22.10 -1.21
CA ARG A 277 -27.93 22.14 -2.20
C ARG A 277 -27.54 23.22 -3.17
N THR A 278 -27.04 22.86 -4.33
CA THR A 278 -27.00 23.76 -5.48
C THR A 278 -28.45 24.04 -5.82
N ALA A 279 -28.88 25.26 -5.51
CA ALA A 279 -30.15 25.78 -5.98
C ALA A 279 -30.07 25.83 -7.50
N THR A 280 -30.81 24.97 -8.18
CA THR A 280 -31.09 25.09 -9.59
C THR A 280 -32.06 26.28 -9.74
N ALA A 281 -31.51 27.43 -10.03
CA ALA A 281 -32.29 28.59 -10.50
C ALA A 281 -32.71 28.29 -11.93
N GLY A 282 -33.93 27.78 -12.09
CA GLY A 282 -34.65 27.81 -13.32
C GLY A 282 -35.25 29.21 -13.49
N GLU A 283 -34.59 30.05 -14.25
CA GLU A 283 -35.18 31.30 -14.69
C GLU A 283 -35.17 31.38 -16.21
N ALA A 284 -36.37 31.26 -16.74
CA ALA A 284 -36.68 31.36 -18.15
C ALA A 284 -36.33 32.75 -18.67
N ALA A 285 -35.28 32.89 -19.45
CA ALA A 285 -35.03 34.08 -20.24
C ALA A 285 -35.94 34.08 -21.48
N ARG A 286 -37.01 34.82 -21.42
CA ARG A 286 -37.83 35.20 -22.59
C ARG A 286 -36.95 36.03 -23.57
N VAL A 287 -36.62 35.43 -24.70
CA VAL A 287 -36.06 36.16 -25.85
C VAL A 287 -37.14 37.00 -26.49
N LYS A 288 -37.07 38.32 -26.33
CA LYS A 288 -37.85 39.30 -27.15
C LYS A 288 -37.16 39.43 -28.49
N VAL A 289 -37.80 38.89 -29.54
CA VAL A 289 -37.53 39.21 -30.94
C VAL A 289 -38.01 40.59 -31.20
N LYS A 290 -37.11 41.57 -31.44
CA LYS A 290 -37.42 42.86 -32.06
C LYS A 290 -37.09 42.77 -33.52
N ALA A 291 -38.16 42.71 -34.33
CA ALA A 291 -38.10 43.01 -35.73
C ALA A 291 -37.76 44.48 -35.91
N LYS A 292 -36.79 44.82 -36.74
CA LYS A 292 -36.68 46.14 -37.43
C LYS A 292 -36.43 45.87 -38.89
N GLY A 293 -37.41 46.26 -39.62
CA GLY A 293 -37.42 46.25 -41.05
C GLY A 293 -36.72 47.47 -41.68
N LYS A 294 -36.46 47.28 -42.96
CA LYS A 294 -36.40 48.22 -44.08
C LYS A 294 -35.55 49.49 -43.97
N ALA A 295 -34.57 49.65 -44.82
CA ALA A 295 -34.71 50.41 -46.04
C ALA A 295 -33.37 50.58 -46.79
N ARG A 296 -33.43 50.28 -48.11
CA ARG A 296 -32.96 51.07 -49.25
C ARG A 296 -31.54 51.68 -49.16
N ARG A 297 -30.62 51.32 -49.97
CA ARG A 297 -30.46 51.60 -51.46
C ARG A 297 -29.37 50.70 -51.98
#